data_4e50c0895972dae4f02edac19d253111
#
_entry.id   4e50c0895972dae4f02edac19d253111
#
_cell.length_a   1.000
_cell.length_b   1.000
_cell.length_c   1.000
_cell.angle_alpha   90.00
_cell.angle_beta   90.00
_cell.angle_gamma   90.00
#
_symmetry.space_group_name_H-M   'P 1'
#
loop_
_entity.id
_entity.type
_entity.pdbx_description
1 polymer ?
#
loop_
_entity_poly.entity_id
_entity_poly.type
_entity_poly.pdbx_seq_one_letter_code
_entity_poly.pdbx_strand_id
1 'polypeptide(L)'
;MAFFLSGCSLFRKQVLDGDGMENSYTQISQEEAKTMMEADDGHIIVDVREQFEYDAGHIPGAICIPLTSISDEKPTDLPDLYQVILVYCRSGRRSKIAAQKLFDMGYTHVYEFGGINDWTGDIEKE
;
A
#
# COMPACT_ATOMS: atom_id res chain seq x y z
N MET A 1 24.80 10.11 11.37
CA MET A 1 24.44 9.97 11.29
C MET A 1 23.69 9.77 11.34
N ALA A 2 23.45 9.85 11.31
CA ALA A 2 22.83 9.56 11.30
C ALA A 2 22.12 9.46 11.26
N PHE A 3 22.03 9.64 11.17
CA PHE A 3 21.52 9.42 11.08
C PHE A 3 20.72 9.38 11.04
N PHE A 4 20.66 9.51 10.95
CA PHE A 4 20.02 9.37 10.90
C PHE A 4 19.21 9.45 11.01
N LEU A 5 19.20 9.65 10.96
CA LEU A 5 18.53 9.63 11.02
C LEU A 5 17.72 9.70 11.19
N SER A 6 17.69 9.96 11.15
CA SER A 6 17.05 9.92 11.25
C SER A 6 16.24 9.70 11.21
N GLY A 7 16.18 9.78 11.14
CA GLY A 7 15.58 9.49 11.19
C GLY A 7 14.78 9.16 11.08
N CYS A 8 14.66 9.30 11.09
CA CYS A 8 14.07 8.91 10.97
C CYS A 8 13.25 8.66 11.03
N SER A 9 12.94 8.75 11.05
CA SER A 9 12.26 8.55 11.02
C SER A 9 11.57 8.12 11.26
N LEU A 10 11.30 8.09 11.43
CA LEU A 10 10.73 7.55 11.75
C LEU A 10 9.77 7.38 12.17
N PHE A 11 9.33 7.59 12.35
CA PHE A 11 8.28 7.74 12.55
C PHE A 11 7.07 7.06 12.21
N ARG A 12 6.99 6.51 11.35
CA ARG A 12 5.90 5.66 10.93
C ARG A 12 5.72 4.51 11.87
N LYS A 13 4.51 4.02 12.02
CA LYS A 13 4.30 2.82 12.79
C LYS A 13 4.56 1.62 11.96
N GLN A 14 5.38 0.73 12.46
CA GLN A 14 5.65 -0.54 11.80
C GLN A 14 5.30 -1.65 12.78
N VAL A 15 4.83 -2.77 12.24
CA VAL A 15 4.59 -3.94 13.06
C VAL A 15 5.91 -4.69 13.18
N LEU A 16 6.43 -4.75 14.38
CA LEU A 16 7.72 -5.39 14.63
C LEU A 16 7.51 -6.54 15.59
N ASP A 17 8.30 -7.56 15.45
CA ASP A 17 8.33 -8.60 16.47
C ASP A 17 9.28 -8.17 17.58
N GLY A 18 9.50 -9.02 18.55
CA GLY A 18 10.22 -8.63 19.76
C GLY A 18 11.68 -8.32 19.56
N ASP A 19 12.25 -8.64 18.41
CA ASP A 19 13.67 -8.39 18.18
C ASP A 19 13.89 -7.19 17.25
N GLY A 20 12.84 -6.44 16.94
CA GLY A 20 12.96 -5.23 16.15
C GLY A 20 12.90 -5.44 14.65
N MET A 21 12.74 -6.66 14.19
CA MET A 21 12.64 -6.95 12.76
C MET A 21 11.21 -6.80 12.29
N GLU A 22 11.05 -6.25 11.09
CA GLU A 22 9.73 -6.17 10.49
C GLU A 22 9.26 -7.56 10.11
N ASN A 23 8.02 -7.87 10.46
CA ASN A 23 7.41 -9.13 10.07
C ASN A 23 6.05 -8.89 9.41
N SER A 24 5.83 -7.69 8.93
CA SER A 24 4.56 -7.31 8.33
C SER A 24 4.76 -6.07 7.47
N TYR A 25 3.71 -5.74 6.70
CA TYR A 25 3.66 -4.49 5.96
C TYR A 25 3.65 -3.29 6.92
N THR A 26 3.81 -2.10 6.37
CA THR A 26 3.80 -0.86 7.14
C THR A 26 2.45 -0.17 6.97
N GLN A 27 1.83 0.21 8.09
CA GLN A 27 0.62 1.04 8.04
C GLN A 27 1.02 2.50 8.07
N ILE A 28 0.40 3.29 7.21
CA ILE A 28 0.65 4.73 7.15
C ILE A 28 -0.67 5.47 7.12
N SER A 29 -0.63 6.76 7.40
CA SER A 29 -1.80 7.60 7.33
C SER A 29 -2.09 7.97 5.88
N GLN A 30 -3.30 8.48 5.62
CA GLN A 30 -3.63 8.94 4.28
C GLN A 30 -2.81 10.17 3.89
N GLU A 31 -2.46 11.01 4.85
CA GLU A 31 -1.58 12.15 4.58
C GLU A 31 -0.19 11.69 4.16
N GLU A 32 0.34 10.69 4.86
CA GLU A 32 1.63 10.11 4.45
C GLU A 32 1.56 9.51 3.07
N ALA A 33 0.45 8.82 2.76
CA ALA A 33 0.26 8.23 1.45
C ALA A 33 0.26 9.30 0.37
N LYS A 34 -0.43 10.41 0.59
CA LYS A 34 -0.46 11.51 -0.37
C LYS A 34 0.95 12.04 -0.65
N THR A 35 1.73 12.20 0.41
CA THR A 35 3.11 12.67 0.26
C THR A 35 3.94 11.68 -0.55
N MET A 36 3.77 10.40 -0.28
CA MET A 36 4.50 9.36 -1.01
C MET A 36 4.09 9.32 -2.47
N MET A 37 2.82 9.59 -2.77
CA MET A 37 2.32 9.61 -4.14
C MET A 37 2.92 10.74 -4.97
N GLU A 38 3.42 11.79 -4.33
CA GLU A 38 4.04 12.92 -5.02
C GLU A 38 5.45 12.60 -5.49
N ALA A 39 6.05 11.53 -4.97
CA ALA A 39 7.42 11.17 -5.32
C ALA A 39 7.45 10.47 -6.69
N ASP A 40 8.46 10.77 -7.47
CA ASP A 40 8.69 10.11 -8.76
C ASP A 40 9.65 8.96 -8.53
N ASP A 41 9.15 7.91 -7.88
CA ASP A 41 9.98 6.80 -7.41
C ASP A 41 9.51 5.44 -7.95
N GLY A 42 8.63 5.45 -8.93
CA GLY A 42 8.13 4.20 -9.50
C GLY A 42 7.10 3.50 -8.64
N HIS A 43 6.51 4.20 -7.67
CA HIS A 43 5.50 3.59 -6.81
C HIS A 43 4.28 3.17 -7.61
N ILE A 44 3.56 2.17 -7.08
CA ILE A 44 2.29 1.73 -7.65
C ILE A 44 1.23 1.81 -6.56
N ILE A 45 0.09 2.41 -6.90
CA ILE A 45 -1.06 2.49 -6.01
C ILE A 45 -1.99 1.35 -6.39
N VAL A 46 -2.35 0.52 -5.43
CA VAL A 46 -3.14 -0.68 -5.68
C VAL A 46 -4.46 -0.61 -4.94
N ASP A 47 -5.55 -0.67 -5.70
CA ASP A 47 -6.91 -0.76 -5.19
C ASP A 47 -7.26 -2.24 -5.16
N VAL A 48 -7.50 -2.79 -3.97
CA VAL A 48 -7.77 -4.22 -3.83
C VAL A 48 -9.26 -4.52 -3.67
N ARG A 49 -10.10 -3.54 -4.04
CA ARG A 49 -11.55 -3.77 -4.10
C ARG A 49 -11.88 -4.53 -5.38
N GLU A 50 -13.16 -4.85 -5.56
CA GLU A 50 -13.60 -5.51 -6.79
C GLU A 50 -13.56 -4.52 -7.95
N GLN A 51 -13.48 -5.07 -9.16
CA GLN A 51 -13.36 -4.25 -10.35
C GLN A 51 -14.51 -3.24 -10.49
N PHE A 52 -15.75 -3.66 -10.16
CA PHE A 52 -16.89 -2.74 -10.29
C PHE A 52 -16.79 -1.57 -9.32
N GLU A 53 -16.19 -1.79 -8.14
CA GLU A 53 -15.97 -0.71 -7.18
C GLU A 53 -14.93 0.28 -7.72
N TYR A 54 -13.85 -0.27 -8.28
CA TYR A 54 -12.79 0.53 -8.90
C TYR A 54 -13.35 1.39 -10.04
N ASP A 55 -14.16 0.77 -10.90
CA ASP A 55 -14.71 1.48 -12.05
C ASP A 55 -15.62 2.64 -11.62
N ALA A 56 -16.31 2.49 -10.51
CA ALA A 56 -17.22 3.52 -10.01
C ALA A 56 -16.48 4.72 -9.41
N GLY A 57 -15.21 4.54 -9.08
CA GLY A 57 -14.40 5.63 -8.55
C GLY A 57 -13.18 5.08 -7.84
N HIS A 58 -12.01 5.61 -8.18
CA HIS A 58 -10.75 5.16 -7.57
C HIS A 58 -9.78 6.32 -7.46
N ILE A 59 -8.75 6.14 -6.68
CA ILE A 59 -7.70 7.15 -6.52
C ILE A 59 -6.94 7.26 -7.84
N PRO A 60 -6.70 8.48 -8.35
CA PRO A 60 -6.03 8.65 -9.63
C PRO A 60 -4.68 7.92 -9.68
N GLY A 61 -4.46 7.21 -10.77
CA GLY A 61 -3.23 6.46 -10.96
C GLY A 61 -3.24 5.06 -10.37
N ALA A 62 -4.28 4.71 -9.60
CA ALA A 62 -4.35 3.38 -9.00
C ALA A 62 -4.66 2.33 -10.06
N ILE A 63 -4.13 1.13 -9.85
CA ILE A 63 -4.52 -0.03 -10.62
C ILE A 63 -5.35 -0.95 -9.73
N CYS A 64 -6.19 -1.76 -10.35
CA CYS A 64 -7.07 -2.66 -9.61
C CYS A 64 -6.49 -4.07 -9.58
N ILE A 65 -6.22 -4.56 -8.38
CA ILE A 65 -5.85 -5.96 -8.17
C ILE A 65 -6.72 -6.45 -7.03
N PRO A 66 -7.91 -7.00 -7.33
CA PRO A 66 -8.83 -7.38 -6.27
C PRO A 66 -8.20 -8.39 -5.30
N LEU A 67 -8.52 -8.24 -4.01
CA LEU A 67 -8.02 -9.17 -3.00
C LEU A 67 -8.26 -10.62 -3.41
N THR A 68 -9.42 -10.89 -4.00
CA THR A 68 -9.77 -12.26 -4.39
C THR A 68 -8.86 -12.84 -5.46
N SER A 69 -8.12 -11.98 -6.18
CA SER A 69 -7.19 -12.44 -7.20
C SER A 69 -5.77 -12.59 -6.68
N ILE A 70 -5.51 -12.17 -5.46
CA ILE A 70 -4.17 -12.28 -4.89
C ILE A 70 -4.02 -13.66 -4.27
N SER A 71 -3.21 -14.49 -4.92
CA SER A 71 -2.99 -15.87 -4.51
C SER A 71 -1.56 -16.03 -4.03
N ASP A 72 -0.98 -17.21 -4.26
CA ASP A 72 0.40 -17.45 -3.83
C ASP A 72 1.44 -16.95 -4.82
N GLU A 73 1.00 -16.56 -6.02
CA GLU A 73 1.90 -16.07 -7.05
C GLU A 73 1.89 -14.57 -7.10
N LYS A 74 3.03 -13.99 -7.41
CA LYS A 74 3.13 -12.54 -7.55
C LYS A 74 2.23 -12.05 -8.67
N PRO A 75 1.44 -10.99 -8.44
CA PRO A 75 0.66 -10.39 -9.53
C PRO A 75 1.59 -9.91 -10.64
N THR A 76 1.17 -10.13 -11.89
CA THR A 76 1.99 -9.71 -13.03
C THR A 76 2.15 -8.19 -13.09
N ASP A 77 1.20 -7.46 -12.53
CA ASP A 77 1.25 -5.99 -12.51
C ASP A 77 2.25 -5.46 -11.47
N LEU A 78 2.79 -6.33 -10.62
CA LEU A 78 3.75 -5.96 -9.59
C LEU A 78 5.02 -6.80 -9.77
N PRO A 79 5.79 -6.54 -10.83
CA PRO A 79 6.94 -7.40 -11.15
C PRO A 79 8.15 -7.20 -10.27
N ASP A 80 8.25 -6.05 -9.59
CA ASP A 80 9.45 -5.68 -8.84
C ASP A 80 9.21 -5.80 -7.35
N LEU A 81 9.89 -6.73 -6.70
CA LEU A 81 9.74 -6.96 -5.26
C LEU A 81 10.19 -5.76 -4.42
N TYR A 82 10.97 -4.87 -4.99
CA TYR A 82 11.53 -3.73 -4.25
C TYR A 82 10.81 -2.42 -4.51
N GLN A 83 9.80 -2.40 -5.37
CA GLN A 83 9.09 -1.15 -5.64
C GLN A 83 8.17 -0.80 -4.47
N VAL A 84 7.88 0.48 -4.37
CA VAL A 84 6.94 0.98 -3.36
C VAL A 84 5.52 0.65 -3.80
N ILE A 85 4.77 -0.01 -2.95
CA ILE A 85 3.38 -0.39 -3.22
C ILE A 85 2.50 0.25 -2.15
N LEU A 86 1.52 1.04 -2.59
CA LEU A 86 0.58 1.73 -1.72
C LEU A 86 -0.78 1.07 -1.90
N VAL A 87 -1.29 0.46 -0.84
CA VAL A 87 -2.46 -0.42 -0.91
C VAL A 87 -3.64 0.18 -0.15
N TYR A 88 -4.81 0.18 -0.78
CA TYR A 88 -6.03 0.63 -0.11
C TYR A 88 -7.22 -0.20 -0.56
N CYS A 89 -8.32 -0.08 0.18
CA CYS A 89 -9.58 -0.68 -0.23
C CYS A 89 -10.73 0.30 0.06
N ARG A 90 -11.86 -0.21 0.52
CA ARG A 90 -12.99 0.68 0.81
C ARG A 90 -12.90 1.25 2.23
N SER A 91 -12.72 0.38 3.23
CA SER A 91 -12.72 0.77 4.64
C SER A 91 -11.44 0.38 5.37
N GLY A 92 -10.52 -0.34 4.72
CA GLY A 92 -9.25 -0.73 5.31
C GLY A 92 -9.14 -2.21 5.65
N ARG A 93 -10.23 -2.96 5.64
CA ARG A 93 -10.16 -4.37 6.05
C ARG A 93 -9.49 -5.25 5.00
N ARG A 94 -9.93 -5.13 3.74
CA ARG A 94 -9.35 -5.93 2.65
C ARG A 94 -7.92 -5.54 2.37
N SER A 95 -7.61 -4.25 2.50
CA SER A 95 -6.26 -3.76 2.20
C SER A 95 -5.23 -4.30 3.19
N LYS A 96 -5.62 -4.48 4.46
CA LYS A 96 -4.71 -5.06 5.43
C LYS A 96 -4.38 -6.51 5.09
N ILE A 97 -5.40 -7.27 4.67
CA ILE A 97 -5.21 -8.67 4.27
C ILE A 97 -4.32 -8.73 3.03
N ALA A 98 -4.62 -7.89 2.05
CA ALA A 98 -3.85 -7.86 0.80
C ALA A 98 -2.41 -7.46 1.06
N ALA A 99 -2.19 -6.43 1.88
CA ALA A 99 -0.85 -5.96 2.19
C ALA A 99 -0.03 -7.06 2.86
N GLN A 100 -0.64 -7.82 3.78
CA GLN A 100 0.07 -8.91 4.43
C GLN A 100 0.42 -10.00 3.43
N LYS A 101 -0.50 -10.33 2.52
CA LYS A 101 -0.22 -11.34 1.49
C LYS A 101 0.95 -10.91 0.61
N LEU A 102 0.97 -9.64 0.21
CA LEU A 102 2.06 -9.13 -0.62
C LEU A 102 3.39 -9.16 0.14
N PHE A 103 3.36 -8.76 1.39
CA PHE A 103 4.57 -8.81 2.20
C PHE A 103 5.09 -10.25 2.31
N ASP A 104 4.18 -11.20 2.53
CA ASP A 104 4.56 -12.61 2.67
C ASP A 104 5.13 -13.18 1.38
N MET A 105 4.78 -12.60 0.23
CA MET A 105 5.35 -13.01 -1.06
C MET A 105 6.74 -12.47 -1.30
N GLY A 106 7.22 -11.55 -0.45
CA GLY A 106 8.56 -11.00 -0.57
C GLY A 106 8.64 -9.55 -1.01
N TYR A 107 7.50 -8.88 -1.20
CA TYR A 107 7.54 -7.44 -1.49
C TYR A 107 8.02 -6.71 -0.24
N THR A 108 9.03 -5.85 -0.41
CA THR A 108 9.73 -5.27 0.74
C THR A 108 9.21 -3.90 1.16
N HIS A 109 8.45 -3.23 0.30
CA HIS A 109 7.99 -1.85 0.56
C HIS A 109 6.48 -1.78 0.37
N VAL A 110 5.74 -2.43 1.27
CA VAL A 110 4.27 -2.47 1.21
C VAL A 110 3.70 -1.55 2.28
N TYR A 111 2.95 -0.55 1.84
CA TYR A 111 2.34 0.46 2.71
C TYR A 111 0.84 0.43 2.54
N GLU A 112 0.12 0.27 3.64
CA GLU A 112 -1.34 0.20 3.64
C GLU A 112 -1.89 1.47 4.27
N PHE A 113 -2.85 2.12 3.61
CA PHE A 113 -3.31 3.42 4.10
C PHE A 113 -4.83 3.54 4.26
N GLY A 114 -5.52 2.44 4.45
CA GLY A 114 -6.94 2.47 4.82
C GLY A 114 -7.86 2.36 3.64
N GLY A 115 -8.89 3.20 3.60
CA GLY A 115 -9.93 3.05 2.62
C GLY A 115 -10.33 4.35 1.94
N ILE A 116 -10.90 4.19 0.75
CA ILE A 116 -11.36 5.31 -0.05
C ILE A 116 -12.48 6.08 0.64
N ASN A 117 -13.17 5.44 1.60
CA ASN A 117 -14.20 6.11 2.37
C ASN A 117 -13.67 7.34 3.12
N ASP A 118 -12.40 7.30 3.51
CA ASP A 118 -11.77 8.41 4.25
C ASP A 118 -10.89 9.28 3.38
N TRP A 119 -10.83 8.98 2.09
CA TRP A 119 -9.94 9.69 1.18
C TRP A 119 -10.48 11.07 0.86
N THR A 120 -9.64 12.09 1.00
CA THR A 120 -10.03 13.48 0.76
C THR A 120 -9.44 14.03 -0.54
N GLY A 121 -8.69 13.23 -1.28
CA GLY A 121 -8.13 13.66 -2.55
C GLY A 121 -9.08 13.43 -3.71
N ASP A 122 -8.53 13.54 -4.91
CA ASP A 122 -9.31 13.37 -6.14
C ASP A 122 -9.73 11.92 -6.35
N ILE A 123 -10.79 11.75 -7.13
CA ILE A 123 -11.32 10.45 -7.51
C ILE A 123 -11.51 10.45 -9.02
N GLU A 124 -11.08 9.39 -9.67
CA GLU A 124 -11.32 9.16 -11.10
C GLU A 124 -12.32 8.03 -11.29
N LYS A 125 -13.07 8.10 -12.39
CA LYS A 125 -13.99 7.03 -12.79
C LYS A 125 -13.56 6.45 -14.11
N GLU A 126 -13.80 5.15 -14.28
CA GLU A 126 -13.56 4.48 -15.55
C GLU A 126 -14.77 4.54 -16.45
#